data_e77d3a0e00a18a0cf17b3fc1c18e9d03
#
_entry.id   e77d3a0e00a18a0cf17b3fc1c18e9d03
#
_cell.length_a   1.000
_cell.length_b   1.000
_cell.length_c   1.000
_cell.angle_alpha   90.00
_cell.angle_beta   90.00
_cell.angle_gamma   90.00
#
_symmetry.space_group_name_H-M   'P 1'
#
loop_
_entity.id
_entity.type
_entity.pdbx_description
1 polymer ?
#
loop_
_entity_poly.entity_id
_entity_poly.type
_entity_poly.pdbx_seq_one_letter_code
_entity_poly.pdbx_strand_id
1 'polypeptide(L)'
;MKVEVQFVDLDHSESMEAFANEKLGKLGRKYDWVIGANVFYKKEQHNNEENYLCEIRLSAPGPQLFAHEYDTNFEKATNQVIKQLDVQLEKRKAKMSDH
;
A
#
# COMPACT_ATOMS: atom_id res chain seq x y z
N MET A 1 -12.22 -5.31 4.28
CA MET A 1 -10.79 -5.12 4.58
C MET A 1 -10.62 -3.95 5.54
N LYS A 2 -9.86 -4.13 6.59
CA LYS A 2 -9.55 -3.06 7.54
C LYS A 2 -8.27 -2.35 7.11
N VAL A 3 -8.33 -1.02 6.96
CA VAL A 3 -7.19 -0.21 6.54
C VAL A 3 -6.76 0.71 7.68
N GLU A 4 -5.49 0.67 8.03
CA GLU A 4 -4.89 1.59 8.99
C GLU A 4 -3.80 2.38 8.30
N VAL A 5 -3.83 3.71 8.44
CA VAL A 5 -2.84 4.60 7.82
C VAL A 5 -2.08 5.32 8.93
N GLN A 6 -0.74 5.24 8.88
CA GLN A 6 0.14 5.89 9.83
C GLN A 6 1.04 6.89 9.11
N PHE A 7 1.18 8.06 9.70
CA PHE A 7 2.09 9.12 9.23
C PHE A 7 3.25 9.17 10.22
N VAL A 8 4.42 8.68 9.79
CA VAL A 8 5.60 8.55 10.65
C VAL A 8 6.34 9.89 10.70
N ASP A 9 6.35 10.51 11.89
CA ASP A 9 6.97 11.83 12.12
C ASP A 9 6.42 12.90 11.16
N LEU A 10 5.15 12.79 10.83
CA LEU A 10 4.43 13.72 9.95
C LEU A 10 3.07 14.04 10.54
N ASP A 11 2.56 15.22 10.21
CA ASP A 11 1.19 15.56 10.56
C ASP A 11 0.21 14.66 9.81
N HIS A 12 -0.90 14.36 10.45
CA HIS A 12 -1.97 13.59 9.86
C HIS A 12 -2.54 14.33 8.64
N SER A 13 -2.74 13.61 7.55
CA SER A 13 -3.34 14.14 6.33
C SER A 13 -4.61 13.37 5.99
N GLU A 14 -5.76 14.02 6.16
CA GLU A 14 -7.05 13.39 5.86
C GLU A 14 -7.19 13.07 4.38
N SER A 15 -6.66 13.95 3.51
CA SER A 15 -6.72 13.74 2.07
C SER A 15 -5.89 12.52 1.64
N MET A 16 -4.71 12.34 2.25
CA MET A 16 -3.88 11.17 1.95
C MET A 16 -4.49 9.89 2.50
N GLU A 17 -5.08 9.96 3.68
CA GLU A 17 -5.79 8.82 4.25
C GLU A 17 -6.95 8.40 3.34
N ALA A 18 -7.73 9.36 2.86
CA ALA A 18 -8.83 9.10 1.93
C ALA A 18 -8.32 8.51 0.61
N PHE A 19 -7.21 9.03 0.09
CA PHE A 19 -6.57 8.53 -1.13
C PHE A 19 -6.16 7.07 -0.98
N ALA A 20 -5.47 6.75 0.13
CA ALA A 20 -5.06 5.36 0.41
C ALA A 20 -6.26 4.44 0.55
N ASN A 21 -7.28 4.87 1.28
CA ASN A 21 -8.51 4.08 1.46
C ASN A 21 -9.21 3.80 0.13
N GLU A 22 -9.27 4.78 -0.75
CA GLU A 22 -9.88 4.61 -2.07
C GLU A 22 -9.13 3.57 -2.90
N LYS A 23 -7.80 3.69 -2.99
CA LYS A 23 -6.98 2.77 -3.77
C LYS A 23 -7.03 1.35 -3.21
N LEU A 24 -6.93 1.22 -1.89
CA LEU A 24 -7.00 -0.09 -1.24
C LEU A 24 -8.41 -0.68 -1.29
N GLY A 25 -9.44 0.17 -1.26
CA GLY A 25 -10.81 -0.28 -1.43
C GLY A 25 -11.03 -0.96 -2.77
N LYS A 26 -10.48 -0.38 -3.85
CA LYS A 26 -10.54 -0.98 -5.18
C LYS A 26 -9.81 -2.32 -5.21
N LEU A 27 -8.63 -2.38 -4.60
CA LEU A 27 -7.84 -3.60 -4.53
C LEU A 27 -8.57 -4.68 -3.75
N GLY A 28 -9.21 -4.32 -2.62
CA GLY A 28 -9.98 -5.24 -1.80
C GLY A 28 -11.23 -5.77 -2.49
N ARG A 29 -11.84 -4.98 -3.39
CA ARG A 29 -12.97 -5.47 -4.18
C ARG A 29 -12.53 -6.47 -5.25
N LYS A 30 -11.32 -6.28 -5.79
CA LYS A 30 -10.74 -7.19 -6.77
C LYS A 30 -10.28 -8.50 -6.12
N TYR A 31 -9.76 -8.41 -4.89
CA TYR A 31 -9.25 -9.56 -4.13
C TYR A 31 -9.93 -9.59 -2.77
N ASP A 32 -11.14 -10.13 -2.72
CA ASP A 32 -12.00 -10.07 -1.54
C ASP A 32 -11.49 -10.88 -0.36
N TRP A 33 -10.49 -11.72 -0.58
CA TRP A 33 -9.86 -12.53 0.47
C TRP A 33 -8.74 -11.77 1.20
N VAL A 34 -8.44 -10.52 0.82
CA VAL A 34 -7.50 -9.66 1.57
C VAL A 34 -8.21 -9.18 2.85
N ILE A 35 -7.57 -9.41 3.99
CA ILE A 35 -8.16 -9.15 5.32
C ILE A 35 -7.93 -7.73 5.78
N GLY A 36 -6.74 -7.20 5.59
CA GLY A 36 -6.41 -5.87 6.06
C GLY A 36 -5.16 -5.30 5.42
N ALA A 37 -4.95 -4.00 5.65
CA ALA A 37 -3.80 -3.28 5.14
C ALA A 37 -3.27 -2.30 6.18
N ASN A 38 -1.96 -2.23 6.32
CA ASN A 38 -1.27 -1.21 7.10
C ASN A 38 -0.46 -0.35 6.14
N VAL A 39 -0.74 0.95 6.14
CA VAL A 39 -0.09 1.92 5.26
C VAL A 39 0.79 2.83 6.11
N PHE A 40 2.04 3.03 5.68
CA PHE A 40 2.98 3.91 6.36
C PHE A 40 3.48 4.96 5.37
N TYR A 41 3.35 6.22 5.75
CA TYR A 41 3.87 7.35 4.99
C TYR A 41 4.99 8.00 5.77
N LYS A 42 6.11 8.27 5.09
CA LYS A 42 7.27 8.89 5.71
C LYS A 42 8.00 9.75 4.67
N LYS A 43 8.54 10.89 5.11
CA LYS A 43 9.42 11.72 4.28
C LYS A 43 10.85 11.47 4.72
N GLU A 44 11.71 11.23 3.74
CA GLU A 44 13.13 11.08 3.99
C GLU A 44 13.89 12.04 3.09
N GLN A 45 14.95 12.65 3.62
CA GLN A 45 15.75 13.57 2.86
C GLN A 45 17.10 12.92 2.54
N HIS A 46 17.40 12.81 1.23
CA HIS A 46 18.67 12.29 0.74
C HIS A 46 19.23 13.26 -0.29
N ASN A 47 20.51 13.65 -0.13
CA ASN A 47 21.19 14.52 -1.09
C ASN A 47 20.40 15.80 -1.39
N ASN A 48 19.85 16.43 -0.35
CA ASN A 48 19.03 17.65 -0.45
C ASN A 48 17.71 17.48 -1.23
N GLU A 49 17.30 16.24 -1.50
CA GLU A 49 16.01 15.95 -2.15
C GLU A 49 15.08 15.30 -1.14
N GLU A 50 13.83 15.71 -1.16
CA GLU A 50 12.81 15.06 -0.36
C GLU A 50 12.29 13.83 -1.09
N ASN A 51 12.25 12.72 -0.39
CA ASN A 51 11.71 11.47 -0.90
C ASN A 51 10.49 11.09 -0.07
N TYR A 52 9.40 10.83 -0.76
CA TYR A 52 8.12 10.49 -0.14
C TYR A 52 7.94 8.98 -0.22
N LEU A 53 7.98 8.34 0.94
CA LEU A 53 7.86 6.88 1.04
C LEU A 53 6.43 6.47 1.30
N CYS A 54 5.95 5.49 0.55
CA CYS A 54 4.74 4.75 0.87
C CYS A 54 5.12 3.28 1.06
N GLU A 55 4.74 2.73 2.19
CA GLU A 55 4.91 1.31 2.48
C GLU A 55 3.55 0.73 2.81
N ILE A 56 3.21 -0.39 2.20
CA ILE A 56 1.94 -1.07 2.49
C ILE A 56 2.20 -2.55 2.77
N ARG A 57 1.62 -3.02 3.86
CA ARG A 57 1.62 -4.43 4.25
C ARG A 57 0.19 -4.93 4.20
N LEU A 58 -0.03 -6.04 3.50
CA LEU A 58 -1.34 -6.65 3.37
C LEU A 58 -1.39 -7.96 4.12
N SER A 59 -2.49 -8.15 4.86
CA SER A 59 -2.80 -9.42 5.51
C SER A 59 -3.79 -10.17 4.64
N ALA A 60 -3.46 -11.42 4.32
CA ALA A 60 -4.27 -12.31 3.48
C ALA A 60 -3.90 -13.73 3.83
N PRO A 61 -4.68 -14.73 3.40
CA PRO A 61 -4.26 -16.12 3.60
C PRO A 61 -2.89 -16.37 2.98
N GLY A 62 -1.99 -16.99 3.76
CA GLY A 62 -0.60 -17.21 3.39
C GLY A 62 0.31 -16.12 3.97
N PRO A 63 1.56 -16.05 3.50
CA PRO A 63 2.50 -15.04 3.99
C PRO A 63 2.04 -13.62 3.73
N GLN A 64 2.44 -12.69 4.61
CA GLN A 64 2.13 -11.27 4.45
C GLN A 64 2.70 -10.75 3.13
N LEU A 65 1.91 -9.91 2.46
CA LEU A 65 2.34 -9.23 1.24
C LEU A 65 2.84 -7.84 1.60
N PHE A 66 3.83 -7.38 0.86
CA PHE A 66 4.52 -6.14 1.21
C PHE A 66 5.07 -5.47 -0.04
N ALA A 67 4.93 -4.14 -0.10
CA ALA A 67 5.59 -3.32 -1.12
C ALA A 67 5.87 -1.94 -0.56
N HIS A 68 6.92 -1.30 -1.05
CA HIS A 68 7.24 0.07 -0.72
C HIS A 68 7.89 0.77 -1.91
N GLU A 69 7.70 2.08 -2.01
CA GLU A 69 8.29 2.90 -3.05
C GLU A 69 8.50 4.32 -2.55
N TYR A 70 9.56 4.95 -3.06
CA TYR A 70 9.83 6.37 -2.90
C TYR A 70 9.45 7.09 -4.19
N ASP A 71 8.89 8.28 -4.06
CA ASP A 71 8.59 9.11 -5.24
C ASP A 71 8.62 10.59 -4.85
N THR A 72 8.29 11.44 -5.79
CA THR A 72 8.29 12.91 -5.60
C THR A 72 7.10 13.41 -4.79
N ASN A 73 6.07 12.60 -4.62
CA ASN A 73 4.97 12.88 -3.71
C ASN A 73 4.32 11.56 -3.26
N PHE A 74 3.47 11.64 -2.23
CA PHE A 74 2.84 10.44 -1.65
C PHE A 74 1.85 9.77 -2.61
N GLU A 75 1.13 10.55 -3.42
CA GLU A 75 0.16 9.99 -4.36
C GLU A 75 0.85 9.09 -5.39
N LYS A 76 1.96 9.55 -5.95
CA LYS A 76 2.74 8.76 -6.91
C LYS A 76 3.32 7.51 -6.27
N ALA A 77 3.88 7.65 -5.07
CA ALA A 77 4.43 6.51 -4.33
C ALA A 77 3.34 5.47 -4.06
N THR A 78 2.16 5.92 -3.62
CA THR A 78 1.02 5.03 -3.35
C THR A 78 0.61 4.28 -4.60
N ASN A 79 0.48 4.97 -5.74
CA ASN A 79 0.06 4.34 -6.99
C ASN A 79 1.04 3.26 -7.43
N GLN A 80 2.34 3.48 -7.26
CA GLN A 80 3.36 2.48 -7.58
C GLN A 80 3.25 1.26 -6.67
N VAL A 81 3.06 1.48 -5.37
CA VAL A 81 2.92 0.40 -4.39
C VAL A 81 1.67 -0.43 -4.69
N ILE A 82 0.57 0.22 -5.02
CA ILE A 82 -0.69 -0.48 -5.36
C ILE A 82 -0.48 -1.38 -6.60
N LYS A 83 0.22 -0.89 -7.62
CA LYS A 83 0.53 -1.68 -8.82
C LYS A 83 1.34 -2.93 -8.48
N GLN A 84 2.35 -2.78 -7.62
CA GLN A 84 3.18 -3.90 -7.19
C GLN A 84 2.37 -4.93 -6.40
N LEU A 85 1.51 -4.46 -5.51
CA LEU A 85 0.66 -5.34 -4.72
C LEU A 85 -0.35 -6.08 -5.60
N ASP A 86 -0.90 -5.40 -6.61
CA ASP A 86 -1.82 -6.04 -7.56
C ASP A 86 -1.13 -7.22 -8.26
N VAL A 87 0.11 -7.03 -8.72
CA VAL A 87 0.90 -8.11 -9.33
C VAL A 87 1.10 -9.27 -8.36
N GLN A 88 1.46 -8.97 -7.10
CA GLN A 88 1.67 -10.01 -6.08
C GLN A 88 0.38 -10.77 -5.78
N LEU A 89 -0.75 -10.05 -5.71
CA LEU A 89 -2.06 -10.66 -5.43
C LEU A 89 -2.53 -11.53 -6.59
N GLU A 90 -2.28 -11.10 -7.83
CA GLU A 90 -2.59 -11.91 -9.02
C GLU A 90 -1.83 -13.25 -8.97
N LYS A 91 -0.56 -13.20 -8.62
CA LYS A 91 0.27 -14.42 -8.50
C LYS A 91 -0.26 -15.33 -7.41
N ARG A 92 -0.64 -14.77 -6.26
CA ARG A 92 -1.19 -15.57 -5.16
C ARG A 92 -2.54 -16.18 -5.52
N LYS A 93 -3.39 -15.40 -6.20
CA LYS A 93 -4.68 -15.87 -6.67
C LYS A 93 -4.52 -17.09 -7.60
N ALA A 94 -3.56 -17.02 -8.51
CA ALA A 94 -3.26 -18.12 -9.43
C ALA A 94 -2.88 -19.39 -8.66
N LYS A 95 -2.05 -19.26 -7.61
CA LYS A 95 -1.67 -20.38 -6.75
C LYS A 95 -2.85 -20.94 -5.97
N MET A 96 -3.75 -20.07 -5.50
CA MET A 96 -4.93 -20.50 -4.75
C MET A 96 -5.92 -21.29 -5.61
N SER A 97 -5.97 -20.98 -6.91
CA SER A 97 -6.85 -21.64 -7.86
C SER A 97 -6.26 -22.93 -8.41
N ASP A 98 -4.98 -23.17 -8.18
CA ASP A 98 -4.21 -24.27 -8.75
C ASP A 98 -4.14 -25.41 -7.74
N HIS A 99 -5.09 -26.33 -7.84
CA HIS A 99 -5.18 -27.51 -7.00
C HIS A 99 -4.97 -28.78 -7.80
#